data_d64fea6c81163c24a3c2e9b70106e893
#
_entry.id   d64fea6c81163c24a3c2e9b70106e893
#
_cell.length_a   1.000
_cell.length_b   1.000
_cell.length_c   1.000
_cell.angle_alpha   90.00
_cell.angle_beta   90.00
_cell.angle_gamma   90.00
#
_symmetry.space_group_name_H-M   'P 1'
#
loop_
_entity.id
_entity.type
_entity.pdbx_description
1 polymer ?
#
loop_
_entity_poly.entity_id
_entity_poly.type
_entity_poly.pdbx_seq_one_letter_code
_entity_poly.pdbx_strand_id
1 'polypeptide(L)' 'MHPRRYLIILDWAGSNYSAHVPDLPGCVATGKTREECLKRMRKAIDMHLKGMLEDGDPIPEPTSQADYIEAVA' A
#
# COMPACT_ATOMS: atom_id res chain seq x y z
N MET A 1 -0.21 21.06 -5.40
CA MET A 1 -0.46 19.61 -5.51
C MET A 1 -0.60 19.02 -4.11
N HIS A 2 -1.68 18.33 -3.84
CA HIS A 2 -1.89 17.71 -2.54
C HIS A 2 -1.32 16.31 -2.52
N PRO A 3 -0.52 15.95 -1.50
CA PRO A 3 -0.07 14.57 -1.37
C PRO A 3 -1.27 13.65 -1.10
N ARG A 4 -1.28 12.51 -1.72
CA ARG A 4 -2.26 11.46 -1.45
C ARG A 4 -1.70 10.51 -0.42
N ARG A 5 -2.53 10.12 0.53
CA ARG A 5 -2.15 9.18 1.58
C ARG A 5 -2.93 7.90 1.38
N TYR A 6 -2.25 6.87 0.90
CA TYR A 6 -2.87 5.57 0.70
C TYR A 6 -2.72 4.69 1.93
N LEU A 7 -3.80 4.00 2.26
CA LEU A 7 -3.76 2.97 3.29
C LEU A 7 -2.94 1.79 2.80
N ILE A 8 -2.04 1.30 3.64
CA ILE A 8 -1.25 0.10 3.38
C ILE A 8 -1.68 -0.97 4.37
N ILE A 9 -2.00 -2.16 3.87
CA ILE A 9 -2.29 -3.31 4.73
C ILE A 9 -1.05 -4.19 4.75
N LEU A 10 -0.57 -4.49 5.96
CA LEU A 10 0.60 -5.31 6.21
C LEU A 10 0.16 -6.63 6.82
N ASP A 11 0.63 -7.74 6.27
CA ASP A 11 0.39 -9.07 6.79
C ASP A 11 1.70 -9.76 7.08
N TRP A 12 1.79 -10.40 8.24
CA TRP A 12 2.93 -11.25 8.59
C TRP A 12 2.64 -12.67 8.10
N ALA A 13 3.50 -13.19 7.21
CA ALA A 13 3.31 -14.50 6.60
C ALA A 13 4.16 -15.59 7.25
N GLY A 14 4.65 -15.36 8.46
CA GLY A 14 5.47 -16.33 9.20
C GLY A 14 6.97 -16.25 8.93
N SER A 15 7.38 -15.76 7.78
CA SER A 15 8.78 -15.59 7.41
C SER A 15 9.10 -14.21 6.87
N ASN A 16 8.10 -13.49 6.39
CA ASN A 16 8.26 -12.12 5.91
C ASN A 16 6.94 -11.36 6.00
N TYR A 17 7.03 -10.06 5.76
CA TYR A 17 5.85 -9.20 5.63
C TYR A 17 5.43 -9.12 4.17
N SER A 18 4.12 -9.05 3.96
CA SER A 18 3.51 -8.76 2.67
C SER A 18 2.64 -7.53 2.84
N ALA A 19 2.65 -6.65 1.86
CA ALA A 19 1.85 -5.44 1.92
C ALA A 19 1.10 -5.22 0.62
N HIS A 20 -0.08 -4.62 0.71
CA HIS A 20 -0.82 -4.20 -0.47
C HIS A 20 -1.56 -2.90 -0.20
N VAL A 21 -1.93 -2.23 -1.28
CA VAL A 21 -2.65 -0.96 -1.23
C VAL A 21 -4.06 -1.19 -1.75
N PRO A 22 -5.09 -1.18 -0.88
CA PRO A 22 -6.46 -1.43 -1.32
C PRO A 22 -6.93 -0.53 -2.46
N ASP A 23 -6.53 0.75 -2.44
CA ASP A 23 -6.97 1.71 -3.46
C ASP A 23 -6.12 1.67 -4.74
N LEU A 24 -5.05 0.89 -4.77
CA LEU A 24 -4.20 0.72 -5.95
C LEU A 24 -4.07 -0.78 -6.25
N PRO A 25 -5.04 -1.37 -6.98
CA PRO A 25 -5.00 -2.81 -7.28
C PRO A 25 -3.69 -3.20 -7.98
N GLY A 26 -3.09 -4.30 -7.54
CA GLY A 26 -1.84 -4.79 -8.08
C GLY A 26 -0.58 -4.16 -7.49
N CYS A 27 -0.72 -3.16 -6.64
CA CYS A 27 0.43 -2.53 -5.97
C CYS A 27 0.74 -3.30 -4.69
N VAL A 28 1.79 -4.12 -4.74
CA VAL A 28 2.17 -5.02 -3.64
C VAL A 28 3.67 -4.94 -3.38
N ALA A 29 4.06 -5.28 -2.16
CA ALA A 29 5.47 -5.34 -1.77
C ALA A 29 5.65 -6.39 -0.67
N THR A 30 6.89 -6.86 -0.52
CA THR A 30 7.26 -7.78 0.55
C THR A 30 8.55 -7.30 1.20
N GLY A 31 8.83 -7.80 2.38
CA GLY A 31 10.08 -7.49 3.08
C GLY A 31 10.24 -8.38 4.30
N LYS A 32 11.48 -8.55 4.75
CA LYS A 32 11.77 -9.35 5.94
C LYS A 32 11.37 -8.65 7.22
N THR A 33 11.40 -7.32 7.21
CA THR A 33 10.97 -6.50 8.33
C THR A 33 9.85 -5.57 7.87
N ARG A 34 9.11 -5.03 8.84
CA ARG A 34 8.06 -4.06 8.56
C ARG A 34 8.62 -2.83 7.84
N GLU A 35 9.76 -2.34 8.31
CA GLU A 35 10.41 -1.16 7.75
C GLU A 35 10.86 -1.39 6.31
N GLU A 36 11.45 -2.55 6.04
CA GLU A 36 11.87 -2.92 4.69
C GLU A 36 10.67 -3.02 3.74
N CYS A 37 9.60 -3.66 4.20
CA CYS A 37 8.38 -3.80 3.42
C CYS A 37 7.77 -2.44 3.07
N LEU A 38 7.69 -1.53 4.05
CA LEU A 38 7.17 -0.18 3.82
C LEU A 38 8.05 0.64 2.90
N LYS A 39 9.37 0.50 3.01
CA LYS A 39 10.31 1.18 2.12
C LYS A 39 10.11 0.72 0.68
N ARG A 40 9.97 -0.58 0.47
CA ARG A 40 9.71 -1.13 -0.85
C ARG A 40 8.34 -0.73 -1.39
N MET A 41 7.35 -0.68 -0.51
CA MET A 41 6.00 -0.26 -0.88
C MET A 41 5.99 1.20 -1.34
N ARG A 42 6.76 2.08 -0.68
CA ARG A 42 6.85 3.48 -1.12
C ARG A 42 7.33 3.57 -2.56
N LYS A 43 8.37 2.81 -2.91
CA LYS A 43 8.87 2.78 -4.28
C LYS A 43 7.85 2.19 -5.24
N ALA A 44 7.16 1.13 -4.81
CA ALA A 44 6.13 0.49 -5.63
C ALA A 44 4.98 1.45 -5.95
N ILE A 45 4.54 2.22 -4.97
CA ILE A 45 3.49 3.22 -5.17
C ILE A 45 3.97 4.29 -6.15
N ASP A 46 5.18 4.82 -5.96
CA ASP A 46 5.72 5.85 -6.85
C ASP A 46 5.77 5.36 -8.29
N MET A 47 6.25 4.15 -8.51
CA MET A 47 6.33 3.56 -9.84
C MET A 47 4.94 3.30 -10.44
N HIS A 48 4.01 2.81 -9.60
CA HIS A 48 2.65 2.52 -10.01
C HIS A 48 1.94 3.79 -10.49
N LEU A 49 2.02 4.85 -9.70
CA LEU A 49 1.39 6.14 -10.04
C LEU A 49 2.05 6.77 -11.26
N LYS A 50 3.36 6.66 -11.37
CA LYS A 50 4.08 7.17 -12.54
C LYS A 50 3.63 6.47 -13.82
N GLY A 51 3.49 5.15 -13.76
CA GLY A 51 3.00 4.37 -14.90
C GLY A 51 1.59 4.78 -15.29
N MET A 52 0.71 5.00 -14.31
CA MET A 52 -0.65 5.46 -14.57
C MET A 52 -0.67 6.83 -15.23
N LEU A 53 0.16 7.75 -14.76
CA LEU A 53 0.26 9.09 -15.36
C LEU A 53 0.75 9.01 -16.81
N GLU A 54 1.73 8.18 -17.10
CA GLU A 54 2.26 8.00 -18.44
C GLU A 54 1.20 7.39 -19.39
N ASP A 55 0.35 6.51 -18.86
CA ASP A 55 -0.71 5.88 -19.63
C ASP A 55 -1.98 6.74 -19.75
N GLY A 56 -2.00 7.87 -19.07
CA GLY A 56 -3.18 8.75 -19.06
C GLY A 56 -4.31 8.23 -18.20
N ASP A 57 -4.06 7.26 -17.31
CA ASP A 57 -5.07 6.72 -16.42
C ASP A 57 -5.36 7.69 -15.27
N PRO A 58 -6.61 7.78 -14.81
CA PRO A 58 -6.92 8.60 -13.64
C PRO A 58 -6.29 8.00 -12.39
N ILE A 59 -5.70 8.87 -11.56
CA ILE A 59 -5.10 8.45 -10.29
C ILE A 59 -6.22 8.21 -9.29
N PRO A 60 -6.33 6.99 -8.72
CA PRO A 60 -7.34 6.71 -7.70
C PRO A 60 -7.19 7.59 -6.47
N GLU A 61 -8.29 8.10 -5.96
CA GLU A 61 -8.27 8.81 -4.70
C GLU A 61 -8.22 7.82 -3.53
N PRO A 62 -7.49 8.13 -2.46
CA PRO A 62 -7.43 7.25 -1.29
C PRO A 62 -8.76 7.32 -0.52
N THR A 63 -9.55 6.27 -0.64
CA THR A 63 -10.87 6.19 0.03
C THR A 63 -10.90 5.15 1.14
N SER A 64 -9.99 4.20 1.14
CA SER A 64 -9.95 3.16 2.16
C SER A 64 -9.54 3.73 3.51
N GLN A 65 -10.25 3.31 4.55
CA GLN A 65 -9.96 3.68 5.93
C GLN A 65 -9.84 2.41 6.76
N ALA A 66 -9.14 2.50 7.87
CA ALA A 66 -8.97 1.39 8.79
C ALA A 66 -9.31 1.81 10.21
N ASP A 67 -9.82 0.88 10.97
CA ASP A 67 -10.10 1.08 12.38
C ASP A 67 -9.85 -0.23 13.12
N TYR A 68 -9.78 -0.13 14.44
CA TYR A 68 -9.61 -1.27 15.32
C TYR A 68 -10.81 -1.39 16.23
N ILE A 69 -11.29 -2.59 16.39
CA ILE A 69 -12.37 -2.88 17.34
C ILE A 69 -11.85 -3.93 18.30
N GLU A 70 -11.94 -3.62 19.60
CA GLU A 70 -11.54 -4.56 20.63
C GLU A 70 -12.56 -5.70 20.71
N ALA A 71 -12.06 -6.92 20.63
CA ALA A 71 -12.90 -8.11 20.74
C ALA A 71 -12.50 -8.88 21.98
N VAL A 72 -13.49 -9.38 22.69
CA VAL A 72 -13.29 -10.22 23.88
C VAL A 72 -13.64 -11.64 23.52
N ALA A 73 -12.65 -12.51 23.57
CA ALA A 73 -12.84 -13.93 23.22
C ALA A 73 -12.49 -14.84 24.39
#